data_4c7ffc7bf73014016b4386745b7a23bc
#
_entry.id   4c7ffc7bf73014016b4386745b7a23bc
#
_cell.length_a   1.000
_cell.length_b   1.000
_cell.length_c   1.000
_cell.angle_alpha   90.00
_cell.angle_beta   90.00
_cell.angle_gamma   90.00
#
_symmetry.space_group_name_H-M   'P 1'
#
loop_
_entity.id
_entity.type
_entity.pdbx_description
1 polymer ?
#
loop_
_entity_poly.entity_id
_entity_poly.type
_entity_poly.pdbx_seq_one_letter_code
_entity_poly.pdbx_strand_id
1 'polypeptide(L)'
;MAKPDEIGFNPLEELDRSEARVVVRLEFRRFRKPVTTIQGLPSGRLAEIARELKRRFGAGGTIKGGEVLLQGDHRGHLKEELIKLGFSTDHIDMI
;
A
#
# COMPACT_ATOMS: atom_id res chain seq x y z
N MET A 1 -3.72 -5.89 -24.97
CA MET A 1 -4.34 -4.72 -24.34
C MET A 1 -4.54 -4.97 -22.88
N ALA A 2 -4.17 -4.04 -22.05
CA ALA A 2 -4.33 -4.20 -20.61
C ALA A 2 -5.81 -4.19 -20.23
N LYS A 3 -6.17 -5.03 -19.30
CA LYS A 3 -7.53 -5.04 -18.78
C LYS A 3 -7.65 -3.94 -17.73
N PRO A 4 -8.83 -3.37 -17.56
CA PRO A 4 -8.99 -2.31 -16.55
C PRO A 4 -8.58 -2.73 -15.15
N ASP A 5 -8.78 -3.98 -14.79
CA ASP A 5 -8.45 -4.48 -13.47
C ASP A 5 -6.97 -4.76 -13.29
N GLU A 6 -6.18 -4.66 -14.35
CA GLU A 6 -4.74 -4.81 -14.23
C GLU A 6 -4.06 -3.53 -13.80
N ILE A 7 -4.81 -2.45 -13.68
CA ILE A 7 -4.30 -1.18 -13.17
C ILE A 7 -3.11 -0.70 -13.99
N GLY A 8 -3.17 -0.89 -15.32
CA GLY A 8 -2.11 -0.43 -16.18
C GLY A 8 -0.77 -1.10 -15.96
N PHE A 9 -0.75 -2.32 -15.50
CA PHE A 9 0.50 -3.04 -15.33
C PHE A 9 1.27 -3.13 -16.62
N ASN A 10 2.57 -2.86 -16.54
CA ASN A 10 3.50 -3.16 -17.61
C ASN A 10 4.79 -3.64 -16.96
N PRO A 11 5.72 -4.23 -17.73
CA PRO A 11 6.92 -4.82 -17.13
C PRO A 11 7.75 -3.85 -16.29
N LEU A 12 7.82 -2.59 -16.70
CA LEU A 12 8.59 -1.60 -15.96
C LEU A 12 7.94 -1.29 -14.62
N GLU A 13 6.60 -1.19 -14.61
CA GLU A 13 5.89 -0.92 -13.38
C GLU A 13 5.98 -2.08 -12.40
N GLU A 14 5.92 -3.31 -12.91
CA GLU A 14 6.06 -4.47 -12.06
C GLU A 14 7.44 -4.53 -11.45
N LEU A 15 8.47 -4.27 -12.25
CA LEU A 15 9.83 -4.26 -11.75
C LEU A 15 10.03 -3.20 -10.67
N ASP A 16 9.49 -2.02 -10.92
CA ASP A 16 9.57 -0.93 -9.97
C ASP A 16 8.93 -1.32 -8.63
N ARG A 17 7.76 -1.94 -8.68
CA ARG A 17 7.10 -2.39 -7.46
C ARG A 17 7.87 -3.49 -6.76
N SER A 18 8.42 -4.44 -7.52
CA SER A 18 9.11 -5.56 -6.91
C SER A 18 10.39 -5.13 -6.21
N GLU A 19 10.99 -4.02 -6.63
CA GLU A 19 12.21 -3.50 -6.03
C GLU A 19 11.96 -2.48 -4.93
N ALA A 20 10.74 -2.01 -4.80
CA ALA A 20 10.41 -1.03 -3.78
C ALA A 20 10.50 -1.65 -2.39
N ARG A 21 11.08 -0.90 -1.45
CA ARG A 21 11.09 -1.32 -0.06
C ARG A 21 9.94 -0.63 0.66
N VAL A 22 9.05 -1.45 1.17
CA VAL A 22 7.83 -0.97 1.80
C VAL A 22 7.89 -1.21 3.29
N VAL A 23 7.60 -0.18 4.06
CA VAL A 23 7.58 -0.27 5.52
C VAL A 23 6.16 -0.02 5.99
N VAL A 24 5.63 -0.96 6.75
CA VAL A 24 4.28 -0.88 7.30
C VAL A 24 4.37 -0.71 8.80
N ARG A 25 3.72 0.32 9.34
CA ARG A 25 3.71 0.59 10.77
C ARG A 25 2.30 0.88 11.24
N LEU A 26 2.09 0.65 12.52
CA LEU A 26 0.85 1.05 13.18
C LEU A 26 1.13 2.30 14.00
N GLU A 27 0.31 3.32 13.83
CA GLU A 27 0.37 4.54 14.62
C GLU A 27 -0.98 4.78 15.25
N PHE A 28 -0.98 5.49 16.37
CA PHE A 28 -2.22 5.88 17.02
C PHE A 28 -2.37 7.38 16.89
N ARG A 29 -3.50 7.78 16.34
CA ARG A 29 -3.82 9.19 16.14
C ARG A 29 -4.81 9.63 17.20
N ARG A 30 -5.46 10.77 16.97
CA ARG A 30 -6.42 11.35 17.91
C ARG A 30 -7.34 10.29 18.49
N PHE A 31 -7.58 10.38 19.79
CA PHE A 31 -8.49 9.46 20.50
C PHE A 31 -8.04 8.01 20.41
N ARG A 32 -6.74 7.80 20.30
CA ARG A 32 -6.13 6.47 20.25
C ARG A 32 -6.63 5.61 19.10
N LYS A 33 -7.02 6.26 18.01
CA LYS A 33 -7.48 5.51 16.85
C LYS A 33 -6.28 4.96 16.08
N PRO A 34 -6.28 3.67 15.78
CA PRO A 34 -5.16 3.08 15.03
C PRO A 34 -5.18 3.52 13.57
N VAL A 35 -4.00 3.73 13.03
CA VAL A 35 -3.81 4.06 11.62
C VAL A 35 -2.64 3.23 11.12
N THR A 36 -2.84 2.52 10.03
CA THR A 36 -1.77 1.77 9.39
C THR A 36 -1.09 2.67 8.38
N THR A 37 0.22 2.88 8.54
CA THR A 37 0.98 3.73 7.64
C THR A 37 1.85 2.87 6.73
N ILE A 38 1.93 3.24 5.46
CA ILE A 38 2.67 2.49 4.47
C ILE A 38 3.63 3.44 3.78
N GLN A 39 4.92 3.21 3.97
CA GLN A 39 5.99 4.02 3.40
C GLN A 39 6.72 3.27 2.31
N GLY A 40 7.37 4.00 1.44
CA GLY A 40 8.24 3.41 0.43
C GLY A 40 7.56 3.00 -0.85
N LEU A 41 6.29 3.35 -1.00
CA LEU A 41 5.57 3.07 -2.23
C LEU A 41 6.05 3.99 -3.36
N PRO A 42 6.02 3.50 -4.60
CA PRO A 42 6.42 4.34 -5.74
C PRO A 42 5.57 5.61 -5.81
N SER A 43 6.22 6.75 -5.84
CA SER A 43 5.52 8.04 -5.76
C SER A 43 4.57 8.26 -6.92
N GLY A 44 4.91 7.79 -8.09
CA GLY A 44 4.05 7.94 -9.26
C GLY A 44 2.79 7.09 -9.23
N ARG A 45 2.68 6.19 -8.26
CA ARG A 45 1.55 5.27 -8.15
C ARG A 45 0.80 5.40 -6.83
N LEU A 46 1.16 6.38 -6.01
CA LEU A 46 0.58 6.49 -4.67
C LEU A 46 -0.94 6.58 -4.69
N ALA A 47 -1.51 7.44 -5.52
CA ALA A 47 -2.96 7.60 -5.55
C ALA A 47 -3.67 6.32 -5.96
N GLU A 48 -3.12 5.64 -6.94
CA GLU A 48 -3.70 4.40 -7.44
C GLU A 48 -3.62 3.29 -6.39
N ILE A 49 -2.46 3.16 -5.77
CA ILE A 49 -2.26 2.14 -4.73
C ILE A 49 -3.14 2.42 -3.52
N ALA A 50 -3.21 3.68 -3.11
CA ALA A 50 -4.05 4.07 -1.98
C ALA A 50 -5.52 3.73 -2.24
N ARG A 51 -6.01 4.03 -3.43
CA ARG A 51 -7.39 3.73 -3.81
C ARG A 51 -7.64 2.23 -3.77
N GLU A 52 -6.70 1.46 -4.30
CA GLU A 52 -6.82 0.02 -4.33
C GLU A 52 -6.83 -0.58 -2.93
N LEU A 53 -5.96 -0.10 -2.06
CA LEU A 53 -5.90 -0.59 -0.69
C LEU A 53 -7.15 -0.22 0.09
N LYS A 54 -7.64 1.01 -0.07
CA LYS A 54 -8.88 1.41 0.59
C LYS A 54 -10.03 0.51 0.17
N ARG A 55 -10.09 0.18 -1.11
CA ARG A 55 -11.14 -0.69 -1.62
C ARG A 55 -11.02 -2.10 -1.05
N ARG A 56 -9.82 -2.65 -1.04
CA ARG A 56 -9.59 -4.01 -0.57
C ARG A 56 -9.88 -4.18 0.91
N PHE A 57 -9.57 -3.18 1.70
CA PHE A 57 -9.77 -3.24 3.14
C PHE A 57 -11.10 -2.62 3.60
N GLY A 58 -11.84 -2.02 2.68
CA GLY A 58 -13.07 -1.34 3.05
C GLY A 58 -12.80 -0.24 4.06
N ALA A 59 -11.66 0.42 3.96
CA ALA A 59 -11.23 1.38 4.97
C ALA A 59 -11.09 2.77 4.36
N GLY A 60 -11.26 3.78 5.20
CA GLY A 60 -10.91 5.15 4.83
C GLY A 60 -9.40 5.31 4.87
N GLY A 61 -8.91 6.34 4.20
CA GLY A 61 -7.49 6.60 4.21
C GLY A 61 -7.14 7.82 3.41
N THR A 62 -5.88 8.20 3.50
CA THR A 62 -5.39 9.39 2.82
C THR A 62 -3.92 9.20 2.47
N ILE A 63 -3.39 10.12 1.68
CA ILE A 63 -1.97 10.19 1.37
C ILE A 63 -1.43 11.44 2.04
N LYS A 64 -0.34 11.29 2.78
CA LYS A 64 0.29 12.42 3.45
C LYS A 64 1.79 12.19 3.49
N GLY A 65 2.54 13.18 3.01
CA GLY A 65 4.00 13.09 3.04
C GLY A 65 4.57 11.89 2.30
N GLY A 66 3.93 11.49 1.21
CA GLY A 66 4.38 10.33 0.44
C GLY A 66 4.01 8.99 1.03
N GLU A 67 3.24 8.98 2.10
CA GLU A 67 2.81 7.74 2.74
C GLU A 67 1.30 7.55 2.56
N VAL A 68 0.89 6.30 2.52
CA VAL A 68 -0.53 5.96 2.55
C VAL A 68 -0.91 5.67 3.99
N LEU A 69 -2.00 6.30 4.45
CA LEU A 69 -2.51 6.08 5.80
C LEU A 69 -3.90 5.46 5.68
N LEU A 70 -4.05 4.27 6.25
CA LEU A 70 -5.33 3.56 6.26
C LEU A 70 -5.89 3.58 7.68
N GLN A 71 -7.16 3.95 7.80
CA GLN A 71 -7.81 3.94 9.10
C GLN A 71 -7.99 2.50 9.57
N GLY A 72 -7.57 2.23 10.79
CA GLY A 72 -7.66 0.91 11.38
C GLY A 72 -6.32 0.19 11.40
N ASP A 73 -6.32 -0.98 12.04
CA ASP A 73 -5.15 -1.84 12.08
C ASP A 73 -5.32 -2.94 11.03
N HIS A 74 -4.61 -2.80 9.92
CA HIS A 74 -4.71 -3.72 8.81
C HIS A 74 -3.43 -4.54 8.60
N ARG A 75 -2.54 -4.55 9.58
CA ARG A 75 -1.25 -5.23 9.44
C ARG A 75 -1.40 -6.72 9.15
N GLY A 76 -2.44 -7.34 9.67
CA GLY A 76 -2.61 -8.79 9.54
C GLY A 76 -2.75 -9.28 8.10
N HIS A 77 -3.37 -8.48 7.23
CA HIS A 77 -3.62 -8.87 5.85
C HIS A 77 -2.90 -7.99 4.84
N LEU A 78 -2.26 -6.92 5.30
CA LEU A 78 -1.71 -5.94 4.38
C LEU A 78 -0.56 -6.51 3.54
N LYS A 79 0.28 -7.32 4.15
CA LYS A 79 1.41 -7.90 3.43
C LYS A 79 0.92 -8.74 2.24
N GLU A 80 -0.12 -9.54 2.45
CA GLU A 80 -0.68 -10.35 1.38
C GLU A 80 -1.21 -9.49 0.24
N GLU A 81 -1.91 -8.42 0.58
CA GLU A 81 -2.47 -7.55 -0.43
C GLU A 81 -1.38 -6.80 -1.20
N LEU A 82 -0.32 -6.40 -0.52
CA LEU A 82 0.80 -5.77 -1.19
C LEU A 82 1.49 -6.73 -2.16
N ILE A 83 1.62 -7.99 -1.77
CA ILE A 83 2.19 -8.99 -2.65
C ILE A 83 1.32 -9.16 -3.90
N LYS A 84 0.00 -9.17 -3.74
CA LYS A 84 -0.92 -9.24 -4.87
C LYS A 84 -0.78 -8.04 -5.80
N LEU A 85 -0.37 -6.90 -5.25
CA LEU A 85 -0.16 -5.70 -6.05
C LEU A 85 1.22 -5.67 -6.73
N GLY A 86 2.04 -6.68 -6.50
CA GLY A 86 3.32 -6.80 -7.18
C GLY A 86 4.54 -6.50 -6.33
N PHE A 87 4.35 -6.23 -5.03
CA PHE A 87 5.49 -5.96 -4.15
C PHE A 87 6.13 -7.28 -3.70
N SER A 88 7.46 -7.26 -3.57
CA SER A 88 8.20 -8.45 -3.17
C SER A 88 8.04 -8.69 -1.67
N THR A 89 7.76 -9.93 -1.29
CA THR A 89 7.62 -10.28 0.11
C THR A 89 8.89 -9.96 0.91
N ASP A 90 10.05 -10.08 0.27
CA ASP A 90 11.33 -9.81 0.95
C ASP A 90 11.57 -8.32 1.19
N HIS A 91 10.80 -7.47 0.53
CA HIS A 91 10.96 -6.02 0.63
C HIS A 91 9.85 -5.36 1.42
N ILE A 92 9.04 -6.13 2.11
CA ILE A 92 7.95 -5.61 2.93
C ILE A 92 8.32 -5.82 4.40
N ASP A 93 8.54 -4.73 5.11
CA ASP A 93 8.86 -4.77 6.52
C ASP A 93 7.64 -4.39 7.34
N MET A 94 7.24 -5.28 8.23
CA MET A 94 6.11 -5.07 9.14
C MET A 94 6.68 -4.72 10.50
N ILE A 95 6.47 -3.50 10.95
CA ILE A 95 7.01 -3.01 12.22
C ILE A 95 5.94 -2.95 13.29
#